data_a8d58ef4b49518af269303fc9ae65f03
#
_entry.id   a8d58ef4b49518af269303fc9ae65f03
#
_cell.length_a   1.000
_cell.length_b   1.000
_cell.length_c   1.000
_cell.angle_alpha   90.00
_cell.angle_beta   90.00
_cell.angle_gamma   90.00
#
_symmetry.space_group_name_H-M   'P 1'
#
loop_
_entity.id
_entity.type
_entity.pdbx_description
1 polymer ?
#
loop_
_entity_poly.entity_id
_entity_poly.type
_entity_poly.pdbx_seq_one_letter_code
_entity_poly.pdbx_strand_id
1 'polypeptide(L)'
;GILTVTRSVVELSPKFHPTGERFLVKPYPKTKHSRRLKLDPELVTAIQRHTKAHGLRADGLLFQLEHLSVVSQSRPLLVDASELGLTEPNGAGRTYRHGTLSAYTAGKCRCPYCKAAFAGYRAKRRAEGQDEPRGSRTVDTDGHLPRGWFTHRIWRPACTQAGLDPRPRLHDLRHSHASWLLAGGADLQVVRDRLGHTSIATTSKYVHTLPNADETALAALRRIKT
;
A
#
# COMPACT_ATOMS: atom_id res chain seq x y z
N GLY A 1 -21.47 14.09 -2.63
CA GLY A 1 -20.29 14.61 -1.91
C GLY A 1 -19.23 15.16 -2.84
N ILE A 2 -18.41 16.07 -2.33
CA ILE A 2 -17.28 16.66 -3.05
C ILE A 2 -16.02 16.45 -2.19
N LEU A 3 -15.02 15.80 -2.77
CA LEU A 3 -13.68 15.72 -2.21
C LEU A 3 -12.81 16.84 -2.79
N THR A 4 -12.24 17.67 -1.93
CA THR A 4 -11.30 18.72 -2.35
C THR A 4 -9.88 18.31 -1.96
N VAL A 5 -9.00 18.25 -2.96
CA VAL A 5 -7.57 17.91 -2.77
C VAL A 5 -6.78 19.21 -2.74
N THR A 6 -6.40 19.66 -1.56
CA THR A 6 -5.69 20.93 -1.34
C THR A 6 -4.29 20.75 -0.78
N ARG A 7 -3.98 19.59 -0.21
CA ARG A 7 -2.73 19.32 0.49
C ARG A 7 -2.09 18.03 0.01
N SER A 8 -0.84 17.84 0.30
CA SER A 8 -0.14 16.55 0.13
C SER A 8 0.73 16.25 1.34
N VAL A 9 0.84 14.96 1.65
CA VAL A 9 1.70 14.47 2.73
C VAL A 9 2.85 13.70 2.10
N VAL A 10 4.06 13.98 2.54
CA VAL A 10 5.27 13.32 2.05
C VAL A 10 5.96 12.66 3.23
N GLU A 11 6.17 11.34 3.13
CA GLU A 11 6.96 10.60 4.11
C GLU A 11 8.45 10.79 3.79
N LEU A 12 9.20 11.35 4.71
CA LEU A 12 10.64 11.67 4.57
C LEU A 12 11.46 10.91 5.61
N SER A 13 12.74 10.74 5.34
CA SER A 13 13.68 10.40 6.42
C SER A 13 13.85 11.62 7.32
N PRO A 14 13.86 11.46 8.67
CA PRO A 14 13.99 12.59 9.60
C PRO A 14 15.16 13.55 9.28
N LYS A 15 16.26 13.04 8.75
CA LYS A 15 17.42 13.85 8.35
C LYS A 15 17.15 14.84 7.21
N PHE A 16 16.07 14.64 6.44
CA PHE A 16 15.66 15.53 5.34
C PHE A 16 14.41 16.35 5.67
N HIS A 17 13.84 16.15 6.87
CA HIS A 17 12.70 16.94 7.32
C HIS A 17 13.20 18.23 8.00
N PRO A 18 12.58 19.39 7.77
CA PRO A 18 13.01 20.66 8.36
C PRO A 18 13.04 20.65 9.89
N THR A 19 12.13 19.91 10.53
CA THR A 19 12.00 19.79 11.99
C THR A 19 12.37 18.40 12.53
N GLY A 20 12.92 17.51 11.68
CA GLY A 20 13.29 16.15 12.08
C GLY A 20 12.11 15.16 12.18
N GLU A 21 10.90 15.56 11.79
CA GLU A 21 9.71 14.71 11.78
C GLU A 21 9.74 13.73 10.59
N ARG A 22 8.79 12.81 10.57
CA ARG A 22 8.67 11.83 9.50
C ARG A 22 7.77 12.26 8.35
N PHE A 23 6.74 13.04 8.65
CA PHE A 23 5.74 13.45 7.66
C PHE A 23 5.72 14.96 7.47
N LEU A 24 5.89 15.37 6.22
CA LEU A 24 5.79 16.76 5.81
C LEU A 24 4.46 17.02 5.13
N VAL A 25 3.60 17.80 5.76
CA VAL A 25 2.34 18.26 5.18
C VAL A 25 2.58 19.52 4.37
N LYS A 26 2.40 19.44 3.07
CA LYS A 26 2.51 20.59 2.16
C LYS A 26 1.14 21.24 1.95
N PRO A 27 1.02 22.59 1.97
CA PRO A 27 -0.25 23.31 1.78
C PRO A 27 -0.75 23.27 0.34
N TYR A 28 -0.19 22.41 -0.50
CA TYR A 28 -0.56 22.24 -1.91
C TYR A 28 -0.38 20.79 -2.34
N PRO A 29 -1.15 20.30 -3.34
CA PRO A 29 -0.94 19.01 -3.96
C PRO A 29 0.37 18.97 -4.76
N LYS A 30 0.80 17.77 -5.20
CA LYS A 30 2.01 17.58 -6.00
C LYS A 30 2.06 18.49 -7.25
N THR A 31 0.93 18.76 -7.86
CA THR A 31 0.77 19.61 -9.07
C THR A 31 0.64 21.09 -8.74
N LYS A 32 0.67 21.50 -7.47
CA LYS A 32 0.43 22.86 -6.97
C LYS A 32 -0.99 23.42 -7.25
N HIS A 33 -1.86 22.69 -7.94
CA HIS A 33 -3.25 23.06 -8.22
C HIS A 33 -4.19 22.19 -7.40
N SER A 34 -5.09 22.84 -6.65
CA SER A 34 -6.18 22.15 -5.98
C SER A 34 -7.17 21.58 -7.01
N ARG A 35 -7.85 20.49 -6.64
CA ARG A 35 -8.89 19.91 -7.47
C ARG A 35 -10.08 19.45 -6.65
N ARG A 36 -11.26 19.48 -7.26
CA ARG A 36 -12.50 19.03 -6.66
C ARG A 36 -13.00 17.80 -7.41
N LEU A 37 -13.36 16.77 -6.67
CA LEU A 37 -13.84 15.50 -7.23
C LEU A 37 -15.25 15.24 -6.70
N LYS A 38 -16.22 15.09 -7.57
CA LYS A 38 -17.54 14.57 -7.17
C LYS A 38 -17.40 13.10 -6.81
N LEU A 39 -17.86 12.73 -5.65
CA LEU A 39 -17.85 11.36 -5.15
C LEU A 39 -19.20 10.70 -5.40
N ASP A 40 -19.14 9.40 -5.63
CA ASP A 40 -20.30 8.54 -5.69
C ASP A 40 -21.04 8.54 -4.34
N PRO A 41 -22.40 8.54 -4.33
CA PRO A 41 -23.19 8.53 -3.10
C PRO A 41 -22.88 7.36 -2.16
N GLU A 42 -22.60 6.19 -2.69
CA GLU A 42 -22.25 5.00 -1.89
C GLU A 42 -20.91 5.20 -1.16
N LEU A 43 -19.93 5.78 -1.86
CA LEU A 43 -18.63 6.13 -1.27
C LEU A 43 -18.78 7.18 -0.18
N VAL A 44 -19.64 8.20 -0.39
CA VAL A 44 -19.93 9.22 0.64
C VAL A 44 -20.53 8.57 1.88
N THR A 45 -21.49 7.67 1.71
CA THR A 45 -22.12 6.91 2.79
C THR A 45 -21.09 6.06 3.55
N ALA A 46 -20.19 5.38 2.82
CA ALA A 46 -19.11 4.59 3.43
C ALA A 46 -18.17 5.46 4.27
N ILE A 47 -17.76 6.63 3.77
CA ILE A 47 -16.92 7.58 4.50
C ILE A 47 -17.65 8.09 5.74
N GLN A 48 -18.93 8.47 5.65
CA GLN A 48 -19.73 8.94 6.79
C GLN A 48 -19.86 7.87 7.87
N ARG A 49 -20.09 6.62 7.47
CA ARG A 49 -20.13 5.48 8.41
C ARG A 49 -18.79 5.32 9.13
N HIS A 50 -17.69 5.37 8.39
CA HIS A 50 -16.35 5.29 8.95
C HIS A 50 -16.06 6.42 9.95
N THR A 51 -16.33 7.67 9.57
CA THR A 51 -16.12 8.83 10.46
C THR A 51 -16.94 8.73 11.73
N LYS A 52 -18.21 8.32 11.64
CA LYS A 52 -19.09 8.12 12.81
C LYS A 52 -18.59 6.98 13.70
N ALA A 53 -18.21 5.84 13.11
CA ALA A 53 -17.75 4.67 13.87
C ALA A 53 -16.48 4.95 14.68
N HIS A 54 -15.61 5.83 14.21
CA HIS A 54 -14.35 6.19 14.87
C HIS A 54 -14.37 7.56 15.57
N GLY A 55 -15.52 8.25 15.64
CA GLY A 55 -15.63 9.54 16.28
C GLY A 55 -14.72 10.61 15.69
N LEU A 56 -14.47 10.57 14.37
CA LEU A 56 -13.50 11.44 13.73
C LEU A 56 -13.99 12.88 13.65
N ARG A 57 -13.10 13.82 13.97
CA ARG A 57 -13.37 15.26 13.85
C ARG A 57 -13.35 15.67 12.36
N ALA A 58 -14.05 16.74 12.02
CA ALA A 58 -14.13 17.24 10.65
C ALA A 58 -12.78 17.71 10.07
N ASP A 59 -11.87 18.15 10.95
CA ASP A 59 -10.51 18.59 10.63
C ASP A 59 -9.44 17.51 10.82
N GLY A 60 -9.84 16.32 11.32
CA GLY A 60 -8.94 15.21 11.61
C GLY A 60 -8.57 14.38 10.38
N LEU A 61 -7.60 13.50 10.57
CA LEU A 61 -7.22 12.52 9.55
C LEU A 61 -8.31 11.44 9.43
N LEU A 62 -8.71 11.13 8.20
CA LEU A 62 -9.73 10.12 7.93
C LEU A 62 -9.25 8.70 8.31
N PHE A 63 -7.97 8.42 8.11
CA PHE A 63 -7.36 7.13 8.44
C PHE A 63 -6.17 7.35 9.38
N GLN A 64 -6.21 6.69 10.54
CA GLN A 64 -5.17 6.77 11.57
C GLN A 64 -4.75 5.35 11.98
N LEU A 65 -3.51 5.20 12.49
CA LEU A 65 -2.97 3.89 12.87
C LEU A 65 -3.79 3.22 13.98
N GLU A 66 -4.28 3.98 14.93
CA GLU A 66 -5.06 3.51 16.08
C GLU A 66 -6.44 2.94 15.70
N HIS A 67 -7.00 3.36 14.56
CA HIS A 67 -8.28 2.87 14.04
C HIS A 67 -8.14 1.63 13.14
N LEU A 68 -6.92 1.21 12.86
CA LEU A 68 -6.67 0.08 11.97
C LEU A 68 -6.35 -1.17 12.79
N SER A 69 -7.32 -2.07 12.89
CA SER A 69 -7.10 -3.40 13.44
C SER A 69 -6.07 -4.14 12.57
N VAL A 70 -4.87 -4.29 13.12
CA VAL A 70 -3.85 -5.15 12.49
C VAL A 70 -4.32 -6.58 12.69
N VAL A 71 -4.85 -7.19 11.64
CA VAL A 71 -4.97 -8.64 11.60
C VAL A 71 -3.55 -9.19 11.60
N SER A 72 -3.07 -9.57 12.77
CA SER A 72 -1.82 -10.30 12.91
C SER A 72 -2.01 -11.66 12.27
N GLN A 73 -1.75 -11.76 10.99
CA GLN A 73 -1.54 -13.05 10.36
C GLN A 73 -0.13 -13.51 10.76
N SER A 74 -0.01 -14.06 11.97
CA SER A 74 0.99 -15.07 12.21
C SER A 74 0.61 -16.23 11.29
N ARG A 75 1.28 -16.31 10.16
CA ARG A 75 1.13 -17.45 9.25
C ARG A 75 1.55 -18.68 10.06
N PRO A 76 0.63 -19.62 10.39
CA PRO A 76 1.04 -20.82 11.06
C PRO A 76 2.10 -21.48 10.18
N LEU A 77 3.21 -21.87 10.78
CA LEU A 77 4.18 -22.73 10.12
C LEU A 77 3.46 -24.07 9.96
N LEU A 78 2.98 -24.36 8.74
CA LEU A 78 2.10 -25.50 8.44
C LEU A 78 2.82 -26.85 8.47
N VAL A 79 4.15 -26.84 8.53
CA VAL A 79 5.01 -28.04 8.50
C VAL A 79 6.05 -27.93 9.59
N ASP A 80 6.36 -29.03 10.26
CA ASP A 80 7.48 -29.06 11.21
C ASP A 80 8.79 -28.78 10.47
N ALA A 81 9.67 -27.98 11.09
CA ALA A 81 10.97 -27.65 10.50
C ALA A 81 11.84 -28.90 10.25
N SER A 82 11.62 -29.98 10.99
CA SER A 82 12.32 -31.26 10.83
C SER A 82 11.97 -31.98 9.53
N GLU A 83 10.78 -31.74 8.98
CA GLU A 83 10.30 -32.35 7.74
C GLU A 83 10.83 -31.64 6.49
N LEU A 84 11.40 -30.46 6.63
CA LEU A 84 11.93 -29.65 5.50
C LEU A 84 13.29 -30.14 4.97
N GLY A 85 13.92 -31.11 5.64
CA GLY A 85 15.22 -31.65 5.23
C GLY A 85 16.37 -30.67 5.43
N LEU A 86 17.32 -30.71 4.48
CA LEU A 86 18.55 -29.91 4.49
C LEU A 86 18.47 -28.76 3.51
N THR A 87 19.23 -27.69 3.80
CA THR A 87 19.40 -26.56 2.87
C THR A 87 20.24 -27.00 1.66
N GLU A 88 20.16 -26.21 0.60
CA GLU A 88 21.15 -26.30 -0.47
C GLU A 88 22.59 -26.14 0.09
N PRO A 89 23.58 -26.79 -0.52
CA PRO A 89 24.97 -26.65 -0.12
C PRO A 89 25.42 -25.18 -0.21
N ASN A 90 26.12 -24.69 0.81
CA ASN A 90 26.75 -23.37 0.75
C ASN A 90 28.03 -23.40 -0.13
N GLY A 91 28.71 -22.27 -0.30
CA GLY A 91 29.94 -22.16 -1.08
C GLY A 91 31.10 -23.07 -0.63
N ALA A 92 30.99 -23.69 0.56
CA ALA A 92 31.94 -24.69 1.08
C ALA A 92 31.36 -26.13 1.02
N GLY A 93 30.30 -26.36 0.26
CA GLY A 93 29.65 -27.66 0.08
C GLY A 93 28.89 -28.18 1.31
N ARG A 94 28.67 -27.36 2.33
CA ARG A 94 28.01 -27.76 3.58
C ARG A 94 26.52 -27.49 3.55
N THR A 95 25.72 -28.46 4.01
CA THR A 95 24.27 -28.37 4.18
C THR A 95 23.91 -28.24 5.66
N TYR A 96 22.73 -27.70 5.96
CA TYR A 96 22.26 -27.45 7.31
C TYR A 96 20.76 -27.77 7.42
N ARG A 97 20.30 -28.25 8.57
CA ARG A 97 18.86 -28.45 8.84
C ARG A 97 18.12 -27.13 8.82
N HIS A 98 17.00 -27.08 8.13
CA HIS A 98 16.08 -25.94 8.17
C HIS A 98 15.60 -25.68 9.61
N GLY A 99 15.20 -24.43 9.91
CA GLY A 99 14.75 -24.04 11.26
C GLY A 99 15.86 -23.89 12.29
N THR A 100 17.13 -23.93 11.90
CA THR A 100 18.29 -23.77 12.81
C THR A 100 19.01 -22.45 12.61
N LEU A 101 19.70 -22.00 13.66
CA LEU A 101 20.55 -20.80 13.59
C LEU A 101 21.67 -20.99 12.55
N SER A 102 22.27 -22.17 12.49
CA SER A 102 23.34 -22.49 11.53
C SER A 102 22.86 -22.40 10.09
N ALA A 103 21.64 -22.87 9.79
CA ALA A 103 21.04 -22.73 8.47
C ALA A 103 20.86 -21.26 8.06
N TYR A 104 20.49 -20.40 9.02
CA TYR A 104 20.35 -18.95 8.74
C TYR A 104 21.69 -18.25 8.56
N THR A 105 22.68 -18.52 9.45
CA THR A 105 23.96 -17.81 9.48
C THR A 105 24.95 -18.37 8.48
N ALA A 106 25.31 -19.63 8.57
CA ALA A 106 26.30 -20.29 7.74
C ALA A 106 25.72 -20.82 6.40
N GLY A 107 24.50 -21.36 6.44
CA GLY A 107 23.78 -21.82 5.25
C GLY A 107 23.14 -20.69 4.44
N LYS A 108 23.09 -19.44 4.98
CA LYS A 108 22.47 -18.26 4.37
C LYS A 108 21.01 -18.49 3.94
N CYS A 109 20.34 -19.52 4.47
CA CYS A 109 18.95 -19.81 4.18
C CYS A 109 18.04 -18.72 4.74
N ARG A 110 17.06 -18.28 3.95
CA ARG A 110 16.13 -17.20 4.32
C ARG A 110 14.66 -17.67 4.34
N CYS A 111 14.42 -18.98 4.40
CA CYS A 111 13.06 -19.51 4.54
C CYS A 111 12.42 -19.02 5.86
N PRO A 112 11.09 -19.09 6.01
CA PRO A 112 10.39 -18.65 7.22
C PRO A 112 10.91 -19.28 8.51
N TYR A 113 11.21 -20.56 8.47
CA TYR A 113 11.70 -21.34 9.63
C TYR A 113 13.09 -20.89 10.09
N CYS A 114 14.04 -20.72 9.17
CA CYS A 114 15.38 -20.22 9.50
C CYS A 114 15.34 -18.77 9.99
N LYS A 115 14.46 -17.93 9.43
CA LYS A 115 14.22 -16.58 9.94
C LYS A 115 13.65 -16.60 11.36
N ALA A 116 12.72 -17.51 11.66
CA ALA A 116 12.12 -17.67 12.99
C ALA A 116 13.18 -18.10 14.00
N ALA A 117 14.02 -19.09 13.66
CA ALA A 117 15.12 -19.55 14.53
C ALA A 117 16.10 -18.41 14.87
N PHE A 118 16.49 -17.60 13.87
CA PHE A 118 17.35 -16.44 14.10
C PHE A 118 16.66 -15.36 14.95
N ALA A 119 15.37 -15.11 14.70
CA ALA A 119 14.59 -14.15 15.48
C ALA A 119 14.48 -14.58 16.95
N GLY A 120 14.23 -15.88 17.21
CA GLY A 120 14.22 -16.48 18.57
C GLY A 120 15.57 -16.34 19.27
N TYR A 121 16.66 -16.67 18.59
CA TYR A 121 18.01 -16.49 19.12
C TYR A 121 18.28 -15.03 19.54
N ARG A 122 17.93 -14.06 18.67
CA ARG A 122 18.12 -12.63 19.00
C ARG A 122 17.20 -12.17 20.14
N ALA A 123 16.00 -12.74 20.23
CA ALA A 123 15.08 -12.45 21.34
C ALA A 123 15.65 -12.95 22.67
N LYS A 124 16.17 -14.20 22.70
CA LYS A 124 16.83 -14.80 23.87
C LYS A 124 18.02 -13.96 24.33
N ARG A 125 18.93 -13.59 23.44
CA ARG A 125 20.09 -12.74 23.76
C ARG A 125 19.70 -11.40 24.38
N ARG A 126 18.63 -10.77 23.87
CA ARG A 126 18.11 -9.52 24.46
C ARG A 126 17.52 -9.73 25.85
N ALA A 127 16.80 -10.83 26.05
CA ALA A 127 16.25 -11.18 27.38
C ALA A 127 17.34 -11.43 28.39
N GLU A 128 18.49 -11.96 27.96
CA GLU A 128 19.69 -12.24 28.78
C GLU A 128 20.63 -11.01 28.92
N GLY A 129 20.25 -9.85 28.37
CA GLY A 129 21.05 -8.62 28.43
C GLY A 129 22.33 -8.64 27.57
N GLN A 130 22.50 -9.64 26.71
CA GLN A 130 23.69 -9.77 25.85
C GLN A 130 23.65 -8.90 24.60
N ASP A 131 22.45 -8.46 24.18
CA ASP A 131 22.23 -7.53 23.09
C ASP A 131 21.39 -6.37 23.59
N GLU A 132 21.67 -5.16 23.07
CA GLU A 132 20.84 -4.01 23.38
C GLU A 132 19.38 -4.24 22.99
N PRO A 133 18.42 -3.80 23.82
CA PRO A 133 17.02 -3.81 23.46
C PRO A 133 16.85 -3.07 22.11
N ARG A 134 16.01 -3.62 21.25
CA ARG A 134 15.56 -2.81 20.12
C ARG A 134 14.86 -1.58 20.69
N GLY A 135 15.47 -0.43 20.53
CA GLY A 135 14.80 0.82 20.83
C GLY A 135 13.39 0.80 20.22
N SER A 136 12.40 1.17 20.99
CA SER A 136 11.04 1.33 20.48
C SER A 136 11.13 2.25 19.26
N ARG A 137 10.90 1.69 18.08
CA ARG A 137 10.72 2.49 16.87
C ARG A 137 9.30 3.08 16.82
N THR A 138 8.83 3.59 17.94
CA THR A 138 7.70 4.52 17.93
C THR A 138 8.21 5.83 17.32
N VAL A 139 8.38 5.81 16.01
CA VAL A 139 8.53 7.06 15.30
C VAL A 139 7.16 7.70 15.39
N ASP A 140 7.10 8.86 15.99
CA ASP A 140 5.89 9.67 15.99
C ASP A 140 5.46 9.84 14.53
N THR A 141 4.24 9.45 14.24
CA THR A 141 3.68 9.53 12.90
C THR A 141 2.71 10.69 12.78
N ASP A 142 2.51 11.43 13.87
CA ASP A 142 1.52 12.49 13.92
C ASP A 142 0.15 12.02 13.39
N GLY A 143 -0.19 10.76 13.69
CA GLY A 143 -1.39 10.07 13.22
C GLY A 143 -1.35 9.60 11.77
N HIS A 144 -0.36 10.00 10.98
CA HIS A 144 -0.27 9.61 9.56
C HIS A 144 0.10 8.14 9.37
N LEU A 145 -0.41 7.53 8.27
CA LEU A 145 -0.13 6.15 7.92
C LEU A 145 1.20 6.01 7.16
N PRO A 146 2.21 5.34 7.74
CA PRO A 146 3.44 5.05 7.01
C PRO A 146 3.16 4.12 5.82
N ARG A 147 3.66 4.51 4.64
CA ARG A 147 3.45 3.76 3.39
C ARG A 147 3.86 2.28 3.51
N GLY A 148 5.02 2.03 4.11
CA GLY A 148 5.53 0.66 4.30
C GLY A 148 4.62 -0.14 5.22
N TRP A 149 4.17 0.44 6.33
CA TRP A 149 3.26 -0.19 7.27
C TRP A 149 1.94 -0.56 6.57
N PHE A 150 1.29 0.40 5.89
CA PHE A 150 0.04 0.15 5.16
C PHE A 150 0.21 -0.96 4.12
N THR A 151 1.28 -0.91 3.33
CA THR A 151 1.55 -1.91 2.30
C THR A 151 1.70 -3.31 2.88
N HIS A 152 2.42 -3.46 4.00
CA HIS A 152 2.71 -4.77 4.58
C HIS A 152 1.60 -5.31 5.49
N ARG A 153 0.88 -4.42 6.19
CA ARG A 153 -0.11 -4.81 7.20
C ARG A 153 -1.55 -4.82 6.68
N ILE A 154 -1.84 -4.03 5.65
CA ILE A 154 -3.20 -3.91 5.09
C ILE A 154 -3.24 -4.42 3.65
N TRP A 155 -2.50 -3.75 2.74
CA TRP A 155 -2.64 -3.99 1.31
C TRP A 155 -2.28 -5.42 0.89
N ARG A 156 -1.10 -5.89 1.25
CA ARG A 156 -0.66 -7.25 0.90
C ARG A 156 -1.56 -8.35 1.46
N PRO A 157 -1.95 -8.34 2.74
CA PRO A 157 -2.90 -9.31 3.28
C PRO A 157 -4.25 -9.27 2.57
N ALA A 158 -4.80 -8.07 2.29
CA ALA A 158 -6.07 -7.92 1.57
C ALA A 158 -6.01 -8.50 0.16
N CYS A 159 -4.94 -8.24 -0.60
CA CYS A 159 -4.74 -8.84 -1.93
C CYS A 159 -4.64 -10.37 -1.86
N THR A 160 -3.95 -10.90 -0.86
CA THR A 160 -3.83 -12.36 -0.67
C THR A 160 -5.19 -12.99 -0.34
N GLN A 161 -5.96 -12.34 0.54
CA GLN A 161 -7.30 -12.81 0.91
C GLN A 161 -8.28 -12.75 -0.28
N ALA A 162 -8.13 -11.76 -1.15
CA ALA A 162 -8.90 -11.62 -2.38
C ALA A 162 -8.42 -12.51 -3.53
N GLY A 163 -7.39 -13.35 -3.34
CA GLY A 163 -6.86 -14.24 -4.37
C GLY A 163 -6.21 -13.52 -5.56
N LEU A 164 -5.75 -12.29 -5.39
CA LEU A 164 -5.16 -11.51 -6.48
C LEU A 164 -3.72 -11.92 -6.76
N ASP A 165 -3.49 -12.54 -7.93
CA ASP A 165 -2.16 -12.92 -8.44
C ASP A 165 -2.08 -12.63 -9.95
N PRO A 166 -1.10 -11.84 -10.46
CA PRO A 166 -0.09 -11.14 -9.66
C PRO A 166 -0.69 -10.03 -8.77
N ARG A 167 -0.04 -9.80 -7.63
CA ARG A 167 -0.50 -8.80 -6.67
C ARG A 167 -0.38 -7.39 -7.22
N PRO A 168 -1.49 -6.63 -7.33
CA PRO A 168 -1.47 -5.27 -7.82
C PRO A 168 -0.77 -4.33 -6.81
N ARG A 169 -0.18 -3.27 -7.31
CA ARG A 169 0.28 -2.13 -6.50
C ARG A 169 -0.90 -1.20 -6.23
N LEU A 170 -0.84 -0.40 -5.17
CA LEU A 170 -1.86 0.64 -4.92
C LEU A 170 -2.03 1.60 -6.11
N HIS A 171 -0.95 1.86 -6.85
CA HIS A 171 -1.01 2.74 -8.02
C HIS A 171 -1.80 2.11 -9.18
N ASP A 172 -1.86 0.80 -9.25
CA ASP A 172 -2.60 0.09 -10.29
C ASP A 172 -4.12 0.29 -10.15
N LEU A 173 -4.63 0.54 -8.91
CA LEU A 173 -6.03 0.98 -8.71
C LEU A 173 -6.32 2.30 -9.42
N ARG A 174 -5.35 3.21 -9.44
CA ARG A 174 -5.49 4.47 -10.17
C ARG A 174 -5.51 4.24 -11.69
N HIS A 175 -4.72 3.29 -12.19
CA HIS A 175 -4.75 2.90 -13.59
C HIS A 175 -6.10 2.28 -13.96
N SER A 176 -6.60 1.34 -13.16
CA SER A 176 -7.93 0.74 -13.36
C SER A 176 -9.03 1.80 -13.36
N HIS A 177 -9.00 2.73 -12.40
CA HIS A 177 -9.98 3.83 -12.34
C HIS A 177 -9.98 4.68 -13.61
N ALA A 178 -8.79 5.02 -14.13
CA ALA A 178 -8.66 5.77 -15.39
C ALA A 178 -9.26 4.99 -16.56
N SER A 179 -8.88 3.72 -16.71
CA SER A 179 -9.35 2.86 -17.79
C SER A 179 -10.87 2.65 -17.74
N TRP A 180 -11.44 2.42 -16.54
CA TRP A 180 -12.89 2.24 -16.39
C TRP A 180 -13.70 3.50 -16.69
N LEU A 181 -13.20 4.68 -16.30
CA LEU A 181 -13.86 5.94 -16.65
C LEU A 181 -13.90 6.15 -18.16
N LEU A 182 -12.77 5.93 -18.83
CA LEU A 182 -12.69 6.07 -20.29
C LEU A 182 -13.53 5.01 -21.01
N ALA A 183 -13.50 3.76 -20.56
CA ALA A 183 -14.34 2.69 -21.10
C ALA A 183 -15.85 2.97 -20.91
N GLY A 184 -16.21 3.67 -19.84
CA GLY A 184 -17.57 4.15 -19.58
C GLY A 184 -17.95 5.41 -20.37
N GLY A 185 -17.08 5.90 -21.28
CA GLY A 185 -17.34 7.06 -22.15
C GLY A 185 -17.07 8.42 -21.50
N ALA A 186 -16.32 8.46 -20.39
CA ALA A 186 -15.93 9.73 -19.81
C ALA A 186 -14.92 10.46 -20.71
N ASP A 187 -15.08 11.78 -20.84
CA ASP A 187 -14.17 12.63 -21.60
C ASP A 187 -12.73 12.55 -21.05
N LEU A 188 -11.75 12.49 -21.95
CA LEU A 188 -10.33 12.36 -21.60
C LEU A 188 -9.82 13.53 -20.76
N GLN A 189 -10.31 14.75 -21.02
CA GLN A 189 -9.96 15.94 -20.25
C GLN A 189 -10.49 15.84 -18.82
N VAL A 190 -11.74 15.40 -18.66
CA VAL A 190 -12.38 15.19 -17.36
C VAL A 190 -11.61 14.14 -16.56
N VAL A 191 -11.22 13.04 -17.19
CA VAL A 191 -10.41 11.98 -16.55
C VAL A 191 -9.02 12.51 -16.16
N ARG A 192 -8.35 13.27 -17.03
CA ARG A 192 -7.08 13.94 -16.72
C ARG A 192 -7.20 14.82 -15.47
N ASP A 193 -8.22 15.68 -15.41
CA ASP A 193 -8.41 16.62 -14.30
C ASP A 193 -8.77 15.88 -13.00
N ARG A 194 -9.62 14.87 -13.10
CA ARG A 194 -9.98 14.01 -11.97
C ARG A 194 -8.74 13.30 -11.40
N LEU A 195 -7.87 12.79 -12.25
CA LEU A 195 -6.61 12.16 -11.82
C LEU A 195 -5.56 13.19 -11.39
N GLY A 196 -5.65 14.43 -11.84
CA GLY A 196 -4.66 15.48 -11.60
C GLY A 196 -3.37 15.24 -12.38
N HIS A 197 -3.47 14.75 -13.61
CA HIS A 197 -2.33 14.69 -14.51
C HIS A 197 -2.05 16.08 -15.10
N THR A 198 -0.80 16.49 -15.08
CA THR A 198 -0.36 17.77 -15.64
C THR A 198 -0.40 17.78 -17.18
N SER A 199 -0.21 16.59 -17.79
CA SER A 199 -0.23 16.41 -19.24
C SER A 199 -1.32 15.44 -19.66
N ILE A 200 -2.04 15.78 -20.73
CA ILE A 200 -3.04 14.91 -21.35
C ILE A 200 -2.39 13.64 -21.93
N ALA A 201 -1.14 13.72 -22.40
CA ALA A 201 -0.36 12.57 -22.88
C ALA A 201 -0.20 11.47 -21.83
N THR A 202 -0.25 11.82 -20.53
CA THR A 202 -0.22 10.82 -19.46
C THR A 202 -1.53 10.05 -19.39
N THR A 203 -2.65 10.71 -19.69
CA THR A 203 -3.99 10.09 -19.66
C THR A 203 -4.29 9.35 -20.97
N SER A 204 -3.78 9.83 -22.12
CA SER A 204 -4.00 9.18 -23.41
C SER A 204 -3.42 7.77 -23.51
N LYS A 205 -2.45 7.43 -22.66
CA LYS A 205 -1.92 6.05 -22.55
C LYS A 205 -3.00 5.01 -22.23
N TYR A 206 -4.09 5.41 -21.60
CA TYR A 206 -5.20 4.52 -21.25
C TYR A 206 -6.22 4.34 -22.39
N VAL A 207 -6.20 5.21 -23.40
CA VAL A 207 -7.14 5.15 -24.54
C VAL A 207 -6.83 3.94 -25.42
N HIS A 208 -5.57 3.57 -25.57
CA HIS A 208 -5.15 2.43 -26.41
C HIS A 208 -5.62 1.06 -25.88
N THR A 209 -6.12 1.01 -24.63
CA THR A 209 -6.61 -0.23 -24.01
C THR A 209 -8.13 -0.38 -24.08
N LEU A 210 -8.83 0.56 -24.77
CA LEU A 210 -10.28 0.52 -24.87
C LEU A 210 -10.73 -0.39 -26.02
N PRO A 211 -11.37 -1.52 -25.75
CA PRO A 211 -12.10 -2.22 -26.79
C PRO A 211 -13.30 -1.35 -27.19
N ASN A 212 -13.60 -1.27 -28.47
CA ASN A 212 -14.79 -0.62 -29.03
C ASN A 212 -14.83 0.93 -28.94
N ALA A 213 -13.69 1.62 -29.00
CA ALA A 213 -13.65 3.09 -29.03
C ALA A 213 -14.48 3.68 -30.19
N ASP A 214 -14.49 3.02 -31.34
CA ASP A 214 -15.25 3.42 -32.54
C ASP A 214 -16.78 3.28 -32.33
N GLU A 215 -17.24 2.22 -31.70
CA GLU A 215 -18.66 2.01 -31.38
C GLU A 215 -19.17 3.06 -30.40
N THR A 216 -18.34 3.45 -29.43
CA THR A 216 -18.65 4.54 -28.49
C THR A 216 -18.79 5.87 -29.21
N ALA A 217 -17.94 6.16 -30.20
CA ALA A 217 -18.01 7.35 -31.02
C ALA A 217 -19.29 7.36 -31.89
N LEU A 218 -19.63 6.24 -32.52
CA LEU A 218 -20.86 6.09 -33.28
C LEU A 218 -22.11 6.23 -32.41
N ALA A 219 -22.11 5.69 -31.21
CA ALA A 219 -23.21 5.85 -30.25
C ALA A 219 -23.39 7.32 -29.83
N ALA A 220 -22.30 8.05 -29.65
CA ALA A 220 -22.36 9.50 -29.37
C ALA A 220 -23.00 10.29 -30.53
N LEU A 221 -22.62 9.99 -31.79
CA LEU A 221 -23.23 10.60 -32.98
C LEU A 221 -24.73 10.30 -33.10
N ARG A 222 -25.16 9.09 -32.77
CA ARG A 222 -26.59 8.71 -32.80
C ARG A 222 -27.41 9.52 -31.81
N ARG A 223 -26.87 9.82 -30.61
CA ARG A 223 -27.56 10.63 -29.58
C ARG A 223 -27.81 12.10 -30.01
N ILE A 224 -26.98 12.62 -30.90
CA ILE A 224 -27.13 14.01 -31.39
C ILE A 224 -28.15 14.07 -32.52
N LYS A 225 -28.43 12.96 -33.23
CA LYS A 225 -29.37 12.89 -34.36
C LYS A 225 -30.82 12.64 -33.94
N THR A 226 -31.06 12.36 -32.65
CA THR A 226 -32.38 12.26 -32.02
C THR A 226 -32.74 13.55 -31.32
#